data_a913bdb86f450f404e13a2d15488eb3d
#
_entry.id   a913bdb86f450f404e13a2d15488eb3d
#
_cell.length_a   1.000
_cell.length_b   1.000
_cell.length_c   1.000
_cell.angle_alpha   90.00
_cell.angle_beta   90.00
_cell.angle_gamma   90.00
#
_symmetry.space_group_name_H-M   'P 1'
#
loop_
_entity.id
_entity.type
_entity.pdbx_description
1 polymer ?
#
loop_
_entity_poly.entity_id
_entity_poly.type
_entity_poly.pdbx_seq_one_letter_code
_entity_poly.pdbx_strand_id
1 'polypeptide(L)'
;DQPADMILYQGLAYQKLGKIREARARFYRLIDYGEQHLEDVVKIEYFAVSLPDFLIFEDDYTLKNKAHCNYLMGLGNIGLGEEEKARTFFEAAIRLEPSHMMSRVYKGLVESR
;
A
#
# COMPACT_ATOMS: atom_id res chain seq x y z
N ASP A 1 -11.29 10.42 2.80
CA ASP A 1 -10.20 9.45 2.83
C ASP A 1 -8.86 10.16 2.83
N GLN A 2 -8.02 9.80 3.78
CA GLN A 2 -6.68 10.37 3.86
C GLN A 2 -5.73 9.58 2.98
N PRO A 3 -4.81 10.26 2.28
CA PRO A 3 -3.75 9.55 1.57
C PRO A 3 -2.93 8.67 2.53
N ALA A 4 -2.45 7.56 2.03
CA ALA A 4 -1.71 6.59 2.83
C ALA A 4 -0.48 7.18 3.53
N ASP A 5 0.27 8.00 2.83
CA ASP A 5 1.46 8.61 3.40
C ASP A 5 1.13 9.60 4.51
N MET A 6 -0.03 10.26 4.45
CA MET A 6 -0.50 11.12 5.53
C MET A 6 -0.77 10.31 6.80
N ILE A 7 -1.35 9.13 6.65
CA ILE A 7 -1.59 8.24 7.79
C ILE A 7 -0.26 7.84 8.43
N LEU A 8 0.71 7.50 7.60
CA LEU A 8 2.05 7.18 8.09
C LEU A 8 2.66 8.36 8.86
N TYR A 9 2.59 9.56 8.29
CA TYR A 9 3.17 10.73 8.94
C TYR A 9 2.46 11.08 10.25
N GLN A 10 1.15 10.90 10.32
CA GLN A 10 0.40 11.08 11.57
C GLN A 10 0.88 10.10 12.63
N GLY A 11 1.08 8.83 12.26
CA GLY A 11 1.59 7.83 13.18
C GLY A 11 2.98 8.17 13.67
N LEU A 12 3.87 8.60 12.78
CA LEU A 12 5.23 8.99 13.15
C LEU A 12 5.23 10.22 14.07
N ALA A 13 4.33 11.16 13.83
CA ALA A 13 4.20 12.34 14.70
C ALA A 13 3.73 11.94 16.10
N TYR A 14 2.75 11.05 16.21
CA TYR A 14 2.32 10.53 17.51
C TYR A 14 3.46 9.82 18.21
N GLN A 15 4.25 9.05 17.47
CA GLN A 15 5.38 8.32 18.02
C GLN A 15 6.40 9.29 18.66
N LYS A 16 6.69 10.39 17.96
CA LYS A 16 7.60 11.43 18.48
C LYS A 16 7.05 12.08 19.73
N LEU A 17 5.74 12.19 19.87
CA LEU A 17 5.11 12.75 21.05
C LEU A 17 5.00 11.74 22.20
N GLY A 18 5.45 10.53 22.00
CA GLY A 18 5.35 9.46 23.00
C GLY A 18 3.98 8.82 23.04
N LYS A 19 3.09 9.14 22.10
CA LYS A 19 1.73 8.58 22.06
C LYS A 19 1.75 7.30 21.24
N ILE A 20 2.30 6.24 21.86
CA ILE A 20 2.58 4.98 21.18
C ILE A 20 1.30 4.28 20.72
N ARG A 21 0.25 4.31 21.55
CA ARG A 21 -1.02 3.64 21.21
C ARG A 21 -1.65 4.27 19.96
N GLU A 22 -1.68 5.59 19.90
CA GLU A 22 -2.22 6.32 18.77
C GLU A 22 -1.37 6.08 17.50
N ALA A 23 -0.06 6.05 17.68
CA ALA A 23 0.86 5.76 16.57
C ALA A 23 0.59 4.38 15.99
N ARG A 24 0.53 3.36 16.85
CA ARG A 24 0.30 1.99 16.40
C ARG A 24 -1.06 1.84 15.71
N ALA A 25 -2.08 2.55 16.20
CA ALA A 25 -3.40 2.51 15.56
C ALA A 25 -3.32 2.98 14.10
N ARG A 26 -2.52 4.01 13.82
CA ARG A 26 -2.32 4.48 12.43
C ARG A 26 -1.59 3.46 11.58
N PHE A 27 -0.52 2.87 12.12
CA PHE A 27 0.26 1.89 11.36
C PHE A 27 -0.54 0.63 11.06
N TYR A 28 -1.29 0.12 12.04
CA TYR A 28 -2.13 -1.06 11.82
C TYR A 28 -3.32 -0.77 10.90
N ARG A 29 -3.80 0.46 10.88
CA ARG A 29 -4.85 0.84 9.93
C ARG A 29 -4.38 0.63 8.49
N LEU A 30 -3.12 0.98 8.19
CA LEU A 30 -2.55 0.75 6.86
C LEU A 30 -2.42 -0.74 6.56
N ILE A 31 -1.89 -1.50 7.51
CA ILE A 31 -1.68 -2.93 7.34
C ILE A 31 -3.00 -3.66 7.17
N ASP A 32 -3.97 -3.38 8.05
CA ASP A 32 -5.26 -4.06 8.04
C ASP A 32 -6.03 -3.77 6.75
N TYR A 33 -5.99 -2.53 6.27
CA TYR A 33 -6.64 -2.21 5.01
C TYR A 33 -6.02 -3.00 3.86
N GLY A 34 -4.69 -3.05 3.82
CA GLY A 34 -3.98 -3.80 2.79
C GLY A 34 -4.32 -5.28 2.82
N GLU A 35 -4.32 -5.89 4.01
CA GLU A 35 -4.66 -7.30 4.16
C GLU A 35 -6.10 -7.59 3.74
N GLN A 36 -7.03 -6.73 4.15
CA GLN A 36 -8.45 -6.94 3.85
C GLN A 36 -8.77 -6.82 2.38
N HIS A 37 -8.07 -5.96 1.66
CA HIS A 37 -8.40 -5.63 0.27
C HIS A 37 -7.44 -6.21 -0.77
N LEU A 38 -6.42 -6.94 -0.32
CA LEU A 38 -5.38 -7.46 -1.22
C LEU A 38 -5.96 -8.32 -2.34
N GLU A 39 -6.96 -9.13 -2.03
CA GLU A 39 -7.53 -10.06 -3.00
C GLU A 39 -8.79 -9.52 -3.67
N ASP A 40 -9.12 -8.26 -3.48
CA ASP A 40 -10.27 -7.66 -4.14
C ASP A 40 -10.08 -7.68 -5.65
N VAL A 41 -11.10 -8.11 -6.36
CA VAL A 41 -11.12 -8.02 -7.81
C VAL A 41 -11.81 -6.72 -8.18
N VAL A 42 -11.06 -5.84 -8.84
CA VAL A 42 -11.59 -4.55 -9.24
C VAL A 42 -12.45 -4.76 -10.49
N LYS A 43 -13.73 -4.42 -10.39
CA LYS A 43 -14.68 -4.56 -11.49
C LYS A 43 -15.01 -3.19 -12.04
N ILE A 44 -14.96 -3.09 -13.36
CA ILE A 44 -15.33 -1.88 -14.06
C ILE A 44 -16.70 -2.10 -14.65
N GLU A 45 -17.68 -1.27 -14.28
CA GLU A 45 -19.01 -1.37 -14.81
C GLU A 45 -19.15 -0.46 -16.03
N TYR A 46 -19.38 -1.07 -17.17
CA TYR A 46 -19.70 -0.35 -18.39
C TYR A 46 -21.05 -0.81 -18.91
N PHE A 47 -21.85 0.18 -19.27
CA PHE A 47 -23.11 -0.09 -19.95
C PHE A 47 -22.81 -0.52 -21.35
N ALA A 48 -23.00 -1.59 -21.79
CA ALA A 48 -22.99 -1.94 -23.18
C ALA A 48 -21.66 -2.36 -23.79
N VAL A 49 -20.72 -2.75 -23.02
CA VAL A 49 -19.47 -3.12 -23.67
C VAL A 49 -18.99 -4.47 -23.24
N SER A 50 -19.04 -5.42 -24.15
CA SER A 50 -18.35 -6.69 -23.98
C SER A 50 -17.19 -6.72 -24.97
N LEU A 51 -16.29 -5.75 -24.85
CA LEU A 51 -15.10 -5.75 -25.68
C LEU A 51 -13.99 -6.53 -24.95
N PRO A 52 -13.15 -7.26 -25.70
CA PRO A 52 -12.02 -7.97 -25.08
C PRO A 52 -11.13 -7.05 -24.26
N ASP A 53 -10.99 -5.79 -24.67
CA ASP A 53 -10.18 -4.80 -23.96
C ASP A 53 -10.71 -4.52 -22.56
N PHE A 54 -12.00 -4.71 -22.33
CA PHE A 54 -12.60 -4.52 -21.02
C PHE A 54 -12.00 -5.46 -19.98
N LEU A 55 -11.80 -6.72 -20.31
CA LEU A 55 -11.22 -7.69 -19.41
C LEU A 55 -9.77 -7.35 -19.07
N ILE A 56 -9.04 -6.81 -20.05
CA ILE A 56 -7.66 -6.37 -19.83
C ILE A 56 -7.62 -5.23 -18.83
N PHE A 57 -8.55 -4.28 -18.94
CA PHE A 57 -8.64 -3.16 -17.99
C PHE A 57 -8.96 -3.62 -16.58
N GLU A 58 -9.88 -4.59 -16.43
CA GLU A 58 -10.18 -5.13 -15.11
C GLU A 58 -8.96 -5.77 -14.47
N ASP A 59 -8.23 -6.59 -15.23
CA ASP A 59 -7.03 -7.23 -14.74
C ASP A 59 -5.97 -6.21 -14.33
N ASP A 60 -5.80 -5.16 -15.14
CA ASP A 60 -4.85 -4.10 -14.85
C ASP A 60 -5.19 -3.39 -13.54
N TYR A 61 -6.46 -3.04 -13.34
CA TYR A 61 -6.88 -2.40 -12.11
C TYR A 61 -6.78 -3.33 -10.90
N THR A 62 -7.00 -4.62 -11.10
CA THR A 62 -6.83 -5.61 -10.04
C THR A 62 -5.37 -5.71 -9.62
N LEU A 63 -4.45 -5.71 -10.58
CA LEU A 63 -3.02 -5.72 -10.29
C LEU A 63 -2.59 -4.42 -9.58
N LYS A 64 -3.13 -3.28 -10.01
CA LYS A 64 -2.85 -2.01 -9.35
C LYS A 64 -3.36 -2.00 -7.93
N ASN A 65 -4.52 -2.60 -7.68
CA ASN A 65 -5.04 -2.72 -6.33
C ASN A 65 -4.12 -3.56 -5.46
N LYS A 66 -3.64 -4.69 -5.98
CA LYS A 66 -2.70 -5.54 -5.24
C LYS A 66 -1.40 -4.81 -4.94
N ALA A 67 -0.89 -4.07 -5.92
CA ALA A 67 0.31 -3.26 -5.70
C ALA A 67 0.08 -2.20 -4.63
N HIS A 68 -1.05 -1.51 -4.69
CA HIS A 68 -1.41 -0.50 -3.72
C HIS A 68 -1.52 -1.09 -2.31
N CYS A 69 -2.18 -2.24 -2.16
CA CYS A 69 -2.31 -2.90 -0.86
C CYS A 69 -0.96 -3.31 -0.29
N ASN A 70 -0.07 -3.83 -1.12
CA ASN A 70 1.29 -4.13 -0.67
C ASN A 70 2.04 -2.87 -0.25
N TYR A 71 1.86 -1.78 -0.98
CA TYR A 71 2.44 -0.50 -0.61
C TYR A 71 1.95 -0.03 0.77
N LEU A 72 0.64 -0.12 1.02
CA LEU A 72 0.07 0.25 2.32
C LEU A 72 0.65 -0.59 3.46
N MET A 73 0.77 -1.89 3.25
CA MET A 73 1.35 -2.78 4.24
C MET A 73 2.82 -2.46 4.48
N GLY A 74 3.54 -2.06 3.43
CA GLY A 74 4.90 -1.59 3.56
C GLY A 74 5.01 -0.35 4.43
N LEU A 75 4.15 0.64 4.18
CA LEU A 75 4.14 1.87 4.97
C LEU A 75 3.86 1.60 6.44
N GLY A 76 2.86 0.76 6.73
CA GLY A 76 2.53 0.41 8.11
C GLY A 76 3.70 -0.27 8.81
N ASN A 77 4.41 -1.14 8.11
CA ASN A 77 5.57 -1.82 8.67
C ASN A 77 6.76 -0.88 8.89
N ILE A 78 6.93 0.15 8.05
CA ILE A 78 7.91 1.21 8.35
C ILE A 78 7.62 1.83 9.71
N GLY A 79 6.36 2.18 9.93
CA GLY A 79 5.97 2.80 11.20
C GLY A 79 6.23 1.91 12.40
N LEU A 80 6.02 0.60 12.25
CA LEU A 80 6.27 -0.36 13.32
C LEU A 80 7.74 -0.68 13.51
N GLY A 81 8.63 -0.16 12.65
CA GLY A 81 10.05 -0.47 12.72
C GLY A 81 10.42 -1.82 12.12
N GLU A 82 9.49 -2.45 11.42
CA GLU A 82 9.70 -3.75 10.76
C GLU A 82 10.24 -3.52 9.35
N GLU A 83 11.51 -3.14 9.25
CA GLU A 83 12.09 -2.68 7.99
C GLU A 83 12.20 -3.80 6.94
N GLU A 84 12.54 -5.02 7.36
CA GLU A 84 12.62 -6.15 6.43
C GLU A 84 11.26 -6.49 5.83
N LYS A 85 10.22 -6.49 6.68
CA LYS A 85 8.85 -6.72 6.19
C LYS A 85 8.43 -5.61 5.24
N ALA A 86 8.75 -4.36 5.60
CA ALA A 86 8.42 -3.21 4.75
C ALA A 86 9.06 -3.37 3.37
N ARG A 87 10.35 -3.71 3.34
CA ARG A 87 11.06 -3.90 2.08
C ARG A 87 10.41 -4.99 1.23
N THR A 88 10.04 -6.10 1.85
CA THR A 88 9.39 -7.21 1.15
C THR A 88 8.08 -6.78 0.52
N PHE A 89 7.27 -6.01 1.25
CA PHE A 89 6.01 -5.50 0.70
C PHE A 89 6.22 -4.52 -0.45
N PHE A 90 7.21 -3.63 -0.34
CA PHE A 90 7.51 -2.71 -1.43
C PHE A 90 8.01 -3.45 -2.67
N GLU A 91 8.83 -4.48 -2.47
CA GLU A 91 9.29 -5.30 -3.59
C GLU A 91 8.12 -6.01 -4.27
N ALA A 92 7.17 -6.52 -3.50
CA ALA A 92 5.97 -7.13 -4.06
C ALA A 92 5.16 -6.13 -4.88
N ALA A 93 4.99 -4.91 -4.35
CA ALA A 93 4.28 -3.85 -5.07
C ALA A 93 4.95 -3.53 -6.41
N ILE A 94 6.28 -3.45 -6.42
CA ILE A 94 7.05 -3.15 -7.62
C ILE A 94 6.94 -4.27 -8.64
N ARG A 95 6.93 -5.54 -8.19
CA ARG A 95 6.74 -6.66 -9.11
C ARG A 95 5.38 -6.63 -9.78
N LEU A 96 4.34 -6.25 -9.02
CA LEU A 96 2.98 -6.18 -9.54
C LEU A 96 2.77 -4.97 -10.45
N GLU A 97 3.42 -3.86 -10.13
CA GLU A 97 3.34 -2.63 -10.90
C GLU A 97 4.72 -1.97 -10.92
N PRO A 98 5.56 -2.29 -11.93
CA PRO A 98 6.93 -1.78 -11.97
C PRO A 98 7.04 -0.25 -11.96
N SER A 99 5.99 0.45 -12.39
CA SER A 99 5.98 1.92 -12.38
C SER A 99 5.54 2.51 -11.05
N HIS A 100 5.35 1.69 -10.01
CA HIS A 100 4.88 2.18 -8.72
C HIS A 100 5.98 2.98 -8.02
N MET A 101 5.99 4.28 -8.28
CA MET A 101 7.09 5.16 -7.88
C MET A 101 7.25 5.25 -6.37
N MET A 102 6.15 5.37 -5.62
CA MET A 102 6.24 5.55 -4.17
C MET A 102 6.83 4.32 -3.49
N SER A 103 6.53 3.11 -3.98
CA SER A 103 7.15 1.90 -3.44
C SER A 103 8.66 1.91 -3.67
N ARG A 104 9.11 2.40 -4.81
CA ARG A 104 10.56 2.52 -5.08
C ARG A 104 11.21 3.53 -4.15
N VAL A 105 10.54 4.66 -3.92
CA VAL A 105 11.06 5.70 -3.02
C VAL A 105 11.21 5.16 -1.60
N TYR A 106 10.17 4.56 -1.05
CA TYR A 106 10.20 4.06 0.32
C TYR A 106 11.14 2.86 0.47
N LYS A 107 11.20 1.98 -0.53
CA LYS A 107 12.17 0.88 -0.51
C LYS A 107 13.59 1.44 -0.41
N GLY A 108 13.90 2.46 -1.22
CA GLY A 108 15.19 3.11 -1.17
C GLY A 108 15.51 3.72 0.18
N LEU A 109 14.51 4.34 0.82
CA LEU A 109 14.68 4.91 2.15
C LEU A 109 14.98 3.83 3.20
N VAL A 110 14.30 2.71 3.13
CA VAL A 110 14.54 1.58 4.05
C VAL A 110 15.95 1.03 3.85
N GLU A 111 16.37 0.86 2.60
CA GLU A 111 17.67 0.27 2.29
C GLU A 111 18.84 1.21 2.61
N SER A 112 18.59 2.51 2.70
CA SER A 112 19.64 3.48 3.00
C SER A 112 19.92 3.66 4.49
N ARG A 113 19.17 3.01 5.34
CA ARG A 113 19.35 3.12 6.80
C ARG A 113 20.48 2.28 7.33
#